data_333ce573b17e2d21588fc766affd6513
#
_entry.id   333ce573b17e2d21588fc766affd6513
#
_cell.length_a   1.000
_cell.length_b   1.000
_cell.length_c   1.000
_cell.angle_alpha   90.00
_cell.angle_beta   90.00
_cell.angle_gamma   90.00
#
_symmetry.space_group_name_H-M   'P 1'
#
loop_
_entity.id
_entity.type
_entity.pdbx_description
1 polymer ?
#
loop_
_entity_poly.entity_id
_entity_poly.type
_entity_poly.pdbx_seq_one_letter_code
_entity_poly.pdbx_strand_id
1 'polypeptide(L)'
;VNRRRPAGRLAALAAVTATLVGCASDGGGDGDASPVPAPPASTAPRTPSDSGGPSARTPEGTLLVTDFGADTVTFVDPAGRGAAADLGSVRVGTAPYGIALGEDGTAWVATAEGVAAVDTRTRERTTLIPYRTDTGPVTSGEYRGGGMGIALSPDGSRVYVGVNVPGGEGTLEVVDTGRRRVTEVVPVGRRPFDVDVSRDGRHVYATNHDSFDVSVVGTGDWTTRRIEVAPYGTEGGLGSWLKPHYTAVRPSDGALLLPFEGERLAVVDPGTGRVRIEEMTANTHQHGVTAGADGTLYVVGTGPIDPSEDDGPSLTVRPPDGGERVIPLDGPHETVALSADGGTAYVSGGFTRDGYWNGLSVVDTATGRVTRLPVGDRPLAVAVLGGKGQGGG
;
A
#
# COMPACT_ATOMS: atom_id res chain seq x y z
N VAL A 1 35.08 -68.33 0.13
CA VAL A 1 35.18 -66.90 0.08
C VAL A 1 33.79 -66.30 0.27
N ASN A 2 33.50 -65.86 1.52
CA ASN A 2 32.20 -65.49 2.04
C ASN A 2 31.87 -64.02 1.70
N ARG A 3 30.75 -63.81 1.04
CA ARG A 3 30.11 -62.48 0.90
C ARG A 3 29.05 -62.35 2.01
N ARG A 4 29.24 -61.41 2.92
CA ARG A 4 28.20 -60.97 3.88
C ARG A 4 27.44 -59.76 3.27
N ARG A 5 26.06 -59.88 3.24
CA ARG A 5 25.15 -58.80 2.93
C ARG A 5 24.90 -57.99 4.21
N PRO A 6 24.75 -56.68 4.15
CA PRO A 6 24.20 -55.89 5.26
C PRO A 6 22.68 -55.80 5.17
N ALA A 7 22.06 -55.88 6.34
CA ALA A 7 20.60 -55.83 6.58
C ALA A 7 20.05 -54.41 6.34
N GLY A 8 18.92 -54.38 5.65
CA GLY A 8 18.15 -53.16 5.44
C GLY A 8 17.43 -52.74 6.72
N ARG A 9 17.50 -51.43 7.01
CA ARG A 9 16.65 -50.76 8.00
C ARG A 9 15.41 -50.26 7.29
N LEU A 10 14.23 -50.73 7.69
CA LEU A 10 12.95 -50.15 7.35
C LEU A 10 12.85 -48.79 8.07
N ALA A 11 12.69 -47.73 7.32
CA ALA A 11 12.26 -46.43 7.83
C ALA A 11 10.72 -46.40 7.79
N ALA A 12 10.11 -46.21 8.93
CA ALA A 12 8.67 -45.98 9.07
C ALA A 12 8.35 -44.58 8.55
N LEU A 13 7.49 -44.52 7.52
CA LEU A 13 6.87 -43.27 7.07
C LEU A 13 5.76 -42.90 8.07
N ALA A 14 5.95 -41.87 8.83
CA ALA A 14 4.88 -41.19 9.56
C ALA A 14 4.14 -40.27 8.57
N ALA A 15 2.86 -40.62 8.29
CA ALA A 15 1.96 -39.77 7.54
C ALA A 15 1.53 -38.60 8.44
N VAL A 16 1.98 -37.40 8.17
CA VAL A 16 1.44 -36.17 8.74
C VAL A 16 0.25 -35.76 7.87
N THR A 17 -0.96 -35.93 8.41
CA THR A 17 -2.18 -35.39 7.84
C THR A 17 -2.21 -33.90 8.10
N ALA A 18 -1.84 -33.11 7.11
CA ALA A 18 -2.08 -31.68 7.11
C ALA A 18 -3.56 -31.42 6.86
N THR A 19 -4.25 -30.90 7.84
CA THR A 19 -5.61 -30.37 7.73
C THR A 19 -5.56 -29.06 6.96
N LEU A 20 -5.97 -29.12 5.70
CA LEU A 20 -6.25 -27.94 4.87
C LEU A 20 -7.47 -27.20 5.44
N VAL A 21 -7.27 -26.05 6.04
CA VAL A 21 -8.35 -25.10 6.29
C VAL A 21 -8.47 -24.25 5.02
N GLY A 22 -9.36 -24.67 4.13
CA GLY A 22 -9.75 -23.90 2.97
C GLY A 22 -10.65 -22.74 3.37
N CYS A 23 -10.36 -21.52 2.97
CA CYS A 23 -11.35 -20.45 2.90
C CYS A 23 -12.28 -20.74 1.72
N ALA A 24 -13.39 -21.44 1.98
CA ALA A 24 -14.52 -21.50 1.07
C ALA A 24 -15.53 -20.45 1.53
N SER A 25 -15.98 -19.65 0.58
CA SER A 25 -17.15 -18.80 0.68
C SER A 25 -18.43 -19.62 0.74
N ASP A 26 -19.42 -19.06 1.42
CA ASP A 26 -20.86 -19.29 1.38
C ASP A 26 -21.50 -20.33 2.32
N GLY A 27 -22.52 -19.80 2.99
CA GLY A 27 -23.71 -20.54 3.40
C GLY A 27 -24.00 -20.54 4.90
N GLY A 28 -25.03 -19.78 5.26
CA GLY A 28 -25.57 -19.58 6.60
C GLY A 28 -25.78 -20.83 7.44
N GLY A 29 -25.67 -20.62 8.74
CA GLY A 29 -26.02 -21.57 9.78
C GLY A 29 -25.93 -20.92 11.14
N ASP A 30 -27.10 -20.68 11.75
CA ASP A 30 -27.27 -20.16 13.11
C ASP A 30 -26.48 -21.03 14.11
N GLY A 31 -25.60 -20.40 14.85
CA GLY A 31 -24.87 -21.00 15.96
C GLY A 31 -24.61 -19.97 17.05
N ASP A 32 -25.35 -20.12 18.14
CA ASP A 32 -25.35 -19.39 19.39
C ASP A 32 -23.92 -19.07 19.90
N ALA A 33 -23.50 -17.82 19.75
CA ALA A 33 -22.28 -17.30 20.36
C ALA A 33 -22.65 -16.25 21.39
N SER A 34 -22.30 -16.49 22.63
CA SER A 34 -22.43 -15.58 23.75
C SER A 34 -21.88 -14.20 23.44
N PRO A 35 -22.53 -13.11 23.87
CA PRO A 35 -22.14 -11.76 23.50
C PRO A 35 -20.85 -11.34 24.19
N VAL A 36 -19.87 -10.96 23.38
CA VAL A 36 -18.72 -10.18 23.83
C VAL A 36 -19.22 -8.78 24.19
N PRO A 37 -18.85 -8.19 25.34
CA PRO A 37 -19.32 -6.87 25.72
C PRO A 37 -18.88 -5.82 24.72
N ALA A 38 -19.82 -5.03 24.21
CA ALA A 38 -19.60 -3.92 23.33
C ALA A 38 -18.72 -2.86 23.99
N PRO A 39 -17.78 -2.24 23.27
CA PRO A 39 -17.07 -1.07 23.77
C PRO A 39 -18.06 0.09 23.96
N PRO A 40 -17.78 1.03 24.88
CA PRO A 40 -18.68 2.12 25.21
C PRO A 40 -18.96 2.99 23.97
N ALA A 41 -20.22 3.36 23.79
CA ALA A 41 -20.71 4.16 22.69
C ALA A 41 -19.89 5.46 22.54
N SER A 42 -19.33 5.62 21.36
CA SER A 42 -18.67 6.84 20.93
C SER A 42 -19.69 7.98 20.88
N THR A 43 -19.30 9.10 21.46
CA THR A 43 -20.02 10.37 21.47
C THR A 43 -20.46 10.80 20.07
N ALA A 44 -21.63 11.43 20.02
CA ALA A 44 -22.35 11.92 18.85
C ALA A 44 -21.48 12.61 17.77
N PRO A 45 -21.90 12.55 16.48
CA PRO A 45 -21.18 13.21 15.40
C PRO A 45 -21.15 14.72 15.64
N ARG A 46 -19.93 15.28 15.63
CA ARG A 46 -19.76 16.74 15.60
C ARG A 46 -20.22 17.23 14.25
N THR A 47 -21.22 18.08 14.22
CA THR A 47 -21.57 18.90 13.08
C THR A 47 -20.34 19.69 12.61
N PRO A 48 -20.05 19.78 11.31
CA PRO A 48 -18.98 20.64 10.83
C PRO A 48 -19.26 22.08 11.24
N SER A 49 -18.36 22.69 11.96
CA SER A 49 -18.40 24.12 12.25
C SER A 49 -17.99 24.85 10.98
N ASP A 50 -18.96 25.46 10.33
CA ASP A 50 -18.77 26.40 9.22
C ASP A 50 -18.18 27.71 9.78
N SER A 51 -16.84 27.74 9.97
CA SER A 51 -16.11 28.95 10.31
C SER A 51 -15.36 29.44 9.06
N GLY A 52 -16.10 30.13 8.17
CA GLY A 52 -15.56 30.83 7.01
C GLY A 52 -14.69 32.03 7.40
N GLY A 53 -13.42 31.76 7.80
CA GLY A 53 -12.34 32.73 7.72
C GLY A 53 -11.56 32.51 6.44
N PRO A 54 -10.78 33.51 5.93
CA PRO A 54 -9.96 33.31 4.74
C PRO A 54 -9.04 32.12 4.98
N SER A 55 -9.20 31.09 4.15
CA SER A 55 -8.43 29.84 4.25
C SER A 55 -6.94 30.16 4.18
N ALA A 56 -6.24 30.06 5.31
CA ALA A 56 -4.80 30.15 5.33
C ALA A 56 -4.24 29.04 4.42
N ARG A 57 -3.30 29.40 3.55
CA ARG A 57 -2.64 28.45 2.64
C ARG A 57 -2.11 27.27 3.46
N THR A 58 -2.38 26.04 3.02
CA THR A 58 -1.86 24.84 3.67
C THR A 58 -0.33 24.88 3.66
N PRO A 59 0.35 24.77 4.82
CA PRO A 59 1.80 24.86 4.89
C PRO A 59 2.51 23.72 4.15
N GLU A 60 3.71 23.97 3.65
CA GLU A 60 4.60 22.90 3.18
C GLU A 60 4.95 21.96 4.34
N GLY A 61 5.16 20.68 4.04
CA GLY A 61 5.37 19.64 5.04
C GLY A 61 4.09 19.09 5.68
N THR A 62 2.92 19.68 5.38
CA THR A 62 1.64 19.12 5.80
C THR A 62 1.48 17.71 5.24
N LEU A 63 1.07 16.76 6.07
CA LEU A 63 0.73 15.43 5.62
C LEU A 63 -0.72 15.39 5.15
N LEU A 64 -0.94 14.70 4.05
CA LEU A 64 -2.26 14.31 3.59
C LEU A 64 -2.40 12.80 3.82
N VAL A 65 -3.38 12.40 4.60
CA VAL A 65 -3.59 11.01 4.99
C VAL A 65 -4.96 10.57 4.50
N THR A 66 -5.01 9.48 3.75
CA THR A 66 -6.29 8.86 3.37
C THR A 66 -6.83 8.08 4.55
N ASP A 67 -8.06 8.39 4.97
CA ASP A 67 -8.74 7.71 6.07
C ASP A 67 -9.76 6.73 5.47
N PHE A 68 -9.35 5.48 5.31
CA PHE A 68 -10.15 4.42 4.69
C PHE A 68 -11.50 4.22 5.38
N GLY A 69 -11.53 4.33 6.71
CA GLY A 69 -12.73 4.12 7.52
C GLY A 69 -13.66 5.32 7.58
N ALA A 70 -13.18 6.53 7.24
CA ALA A 70 -13.95 7.77 7.35
C ALA A 70 -14.34 8.39 5.98
N ASP A 71 -13.90 7.82 4.85
CA ASP A 71 -14.13 8.35 3.51
C ASP A 71 -13.50 9.75 3.28
N THR A 72 -12.43 10.08 3.98
CA THR A 72 -11.81 11.41 4.00
C THR A 72 -10.33 11.38 3.65
N VAL A 73 -9.79 12.56 3.34
CA VAL A 73 -8.37 12.88 3.47
C VAL A 73 -8.22 13.86 4.62
N THR A 74 -7.40 13.55 5.61
CA THR A 74 -7.08 14.43 6.72
C THR A 74 -5.76 15.15 6.45
N PHE A 75 -5.74 16.45 6.70
CA PHE A 75 -4.57 17.31 6.64
C PHE A 75 -3.95 17.38 8.03
N VAL A 76 -2.67 17.05 8.15
CA VAL A 76 -2.00 16.89 9.45
C VAL A 76 -0.72 17.71 9.48
N ASP A 77 -0.55 18.51 10.52
CA ASP A 77 0.73 19.15 10.83
C ASP A 77 1.63 18.17 11.60
N PRO A 78 2.70 17.65 11.01
CA PRO A 78 3.58 16.70 11.69
C PRO A 78 4.34 17.29 12.88
N ALA A 79 4.43 18.60 13.00
CA ALA A 79 5.01 19.29 14.15
C ALA A 79 3.98 19.55 15.24
N GLY A 80 2.68 19.42 14.95
CA GLY A 80 1.58 19.59 15.87
C GLY A 80 1.55 18.49 16.96
N ARG A 81 0.81 18.75 18.04
CA ARG A 81 0.62 17.77 19.11
C ARG A 81 -0.86 17.62 19.46
N GLY A 82 -1.33 16.39 19.55
CA GLY A 82 -2.73 16.10 19.85
C GLY A 82 -3.67 16.76 18.84
N ALA A 83 -4.71 17.43 19.30
CA ALA A 83 -5.69 18.10 18.44
C ALA A 83 -5.11 19.24 17.58
N ALA A 84 -3.97 19.81 17.94
CA ALA A 84 -3.31 20.86 17.16
C ALA A 84 -2.61 20.33 15.90
N ALA A 85 -2.44 19.02 15.79
CA ALA A 85 -1.94 18.39 14.56
C ALA A 85 -3.01 18.29 13.46
N ASP A 86 -4.29 18.24 13.82
CA ASP A 86 -5.42 18.14 12.89
C ASP A 86 -5.73 19.51 12.28
N LEU A 87 -5.44 19.66 10.99
CA LEU A 87 -5.72 20.86 10.21
C LEU A 87 -7.08 20.78 9.49
N GLY A 88 -7.85 19.73 9.68
CA GLY A 88 -9.14 19.46 9.06
C GLY A 88 -9.11 18.33 8.05
N SER A 89 -10.28 17.84 7.67
CA SER A 89 -10.45 16.76 6.71
C SER A 89 -11.42 17.13 5.61
N VAL A 90 -11.32 16.42 4.46
CA VAL A 90 -12.22 16.58 3.32
C VAL A 90 -12.75 15.22 2.90
N ARG A 91 -14.08 15.13 2.67
CA ARG A 91 -14.68 13.91 2.15
C ARG A 91 -14.32 13.72 0.67
N VAL A 92 -13.74 12.58 0.33
CA VAL A 92 -13.21 12.32 -1.02
C VAL A 92 -14.02 11.26 -1.79
N GLY A 93 -14.64 10.32 -1.10
CA GLY A 93 -15.38 9.18 -1.67
C GLY A 93 -15.16 7.96 -0.80
N THR A 94 -15.90 6.89 -1.06
CA THR A 94 -15.90 5.69 -0.23
C THR A 94 -14.54 5.00 -0.21
N ALA A 95 -14.06 4.72 1.00
CA ALA A 95 -12.87 3.91 1.27
C ALA A 95 -11.64 4.37 0.45
N PRO A 96 -11.14 5.60 0.65
CA PRO A 96 -9.96 6.10 -0.07
C PRO A 96 -8.73 5.24 0.23
N TYR A 97 -7.95 4.95 -0.81
CA TYR A 97 -6.78 4.09 -0.73
C TYR A 97 -5.50 4.89 -0.99
N GLY A 98 -4.93 4.82 -2.17
CA GLY A 98 -3.74 5.56 -2.56
C GLY A 98 -3.98 7.06 -2.79
N ILE A 99 -2.93 7.86 -2.66
CA ILE A 99 -2.92 9.30 -2.89
C ILE A 99 -1.65 9.71 -3.66
N ALA A 100 -1.81 10.57 -4.67
CA ALA A 100 -0.70 11.16 -5.42
C ALA A 100 -0.82 12.69 -5.42
N LEU A 101 0.30 13.42 -5.24
CA LEU A 101 0.35 14.87 -5.20
C LEU A 101 0.91 15.44 -6.50
N GLY A 102 0.16 16.39 -7.09
CA GLY A 102 0.64 17.21 -8.20
C GLY A 102 1.41 18.46 -7.71
N GLU A 103 2.36 18.90 -8.50
CA GLU A 103 3.09 20.14 -8.24
C GLU A 103 2.19 21.40 -8.29
N ASP A 104 1.04 21.28 -8.94
CA ASP A 104 -0.01 22.31 -8.99
C ASP A 104 -0.81 22.45 -7.68
N GLY A 105 -0.54 21.59 -6.70
CA GLY A 105 -1.25 21.54 -5.43
C GLY A 105 -2.57 20.77 -5.47
N THR A 106 -2.77 19.92 -6.49
CA THR A 106 -3.89 18.98 -6.54
C THR A 106 -3.47 17.63 -5.95
N ALA A 107 -4.21 17.12 -4.98
CA ALA A 107 -4.10 15.75 -4.52
C ALA A 107 -5.11 14.87 -5.27
N TRP A 108 -4.65 13.75 -5.82
CA TRP A 108 -5.45 12.76 -6.52
C TRP A 108 -5.57 11.52 -5.65
N VAL A 109 -6.80 11.09 -5.39
CA VAL A 109 -7.11 10.03 -4.42
C VAL A 109 -7.91 8.93 -5.09
N ALA A 110 -7.42 7.70 -4.99
CA ALA A 110 -8.15 6.51 -5.45
C ALA A 110 -9.21 6.13 -4.42
N THR A 111 -10.48 6.01 -4.84
CA THR A 111 -11.60 5.61 -3.98
C THR A 111 -12.34 4.41 -4.58
N ALA A 112 -13.34 3.86 -3.87
CA ALA A 112 -14.18 2.81 -4.43
C ALA A 112 -15.04 3.30 -5.61
N GLU A 113 -15.33 4.60 -5.69
CA GLU A 113 -16.27 5.19 -6.65
C GLU A 113 -15.57 5.80 -7.87
N GLY A 114 -14.33 6.22 -7.73
CA GLY A 114 -13.61 6.97 -8.75
C GLY A 114 -12.34 7.60 -8.22
N VAL A 115 -11.73 8.46 -9.03
CA VAL A 115 -10.57 9.27 -8.65
C VAL A 115 -11.07 10.64 -8.20
N ALA A 116 -10.82 10.97 -6.93
CA ALA A 116 -11.11 12.29 -6.37
C ALA A 116 -9.93 13.25 -6.61
N ALA A 117 -10.23 14.50 -6.98
CA ALA A 117 -9.27 15.59 -6.99
C ALA A 117 -9.56 16.57 -5.86
N VAL A 118 -8.54 16.87 -5.05
CA VAL A 118 -8.62 17.78 -3.90
C VAL A 118 -7.66 18.94 -4.12
N ASP A 119 -8.16 20.17 -4.05
CA ASP A 119 -7.32 21.38 -3.97
C ASP A 119 -6.74 21.46 -2.56
N THR A 120 -5.42 21.26 -2.44
CA THR A 120 -4.76 21.23 -1.13
C THR A 120 -4.70 22.61 -0.44
N ARG A 121 -4.90 23.69 -1.17
CA ARG A 121 -4.91 25.06 -0.60
C ARG A 121 -6.23 25.40 0.05
N THR A 122 -7.36 25.06 -0.64
CA THR A 122 -8.71 25.29 -0.12
C THR A 122 -9.22 24.15 0.74
N ARG A 123 -8.59 22.97 0.63
CA ARG A 123 -8.98 21.69 1.28
C ARG A 123 -10.39 21.29 0.86
N GLU A 124 -10.66 21.38 -0.44
CA GLU A 124 -11.95 21.03 -1.02
C GLU A 124 -11.79 19.96 -2.09
N ARG A 125 -12.71 18.99 -2.15
CA ARG A 125 -12.81 18.08 -3.28
C ARG A 125 -13.40 18.83 -4.47
N THR A 126 -12.60 19.02 -5.52
CA THR A 126 -13.02 19.75 -6.72
C THR A 126 -13.77 18.87 -7.72
N THR A 127 -13.52 17.55 -7.71
CA THR A 127 -14.23 16.57 -8.55
C THR A 127 -14.10 15.16 -8.00
N LEU A 128 -14.98 14.27 -8.46
CA LEU A 128 -14.85 12.81 -8.37
C LEU A 128 -15.10 12.27 -9.78
N ILE A 129 -14.10 11.63 -10.37
CA ILE A 129 -14.09 11.10 -11.73
C ILE A 129 -14.42 9.61 -11.65
N PRO A 130 -15.59 9.15 -12.11
CA PRO A 130 -15.98 7.75 -12.02
C PRO A 130 -15.09 6.87 -12.91
N TYR A 131 -14.87 5.63 -12.50
CA TYR A 131 -14.21 4.62 -13.32
C TYR A 131 -15.05 4.25 -14.53
N ARG A 132 -14.39 3.83 -15.60
CA ARG A 132 -15.04 3.20 -16.77
C ARG A 132 -15.16 1.70 -16.61
N THR A 133 -14.29 1.11 -15.80
CA THR A 133 -14.33 -0.32 -15.44
C THR A 133 -15.54 -0.57 -14.53
N ASP A 134 -16.31 -1.59 -14.84
CA ASP A 134 -17.36 -2.07 -13.94
C ASP A 134 -16.72 -2.83 -12.77
N THR A 135 -16.80 -2.23 -11.60
CA THR A 135 -16.21 -2.75 -10.34
C THR A 135 -17.25 -3.42 -9.45
N GLY A 136 -18.50 -3.54 -9.91
CA GLY A 136 -19.61 -3.99 -9.11
C GLY A 136 -20.09 -2.96 -8.07
N PRO A 137 -20.79 -3.38 -7.03
CA PRO A 137 -21.31 -2.49 -6.00
C PRO A 137 -20.18 -1.78 -5.24
N VAL A 138 -20.39 -0.51 -4.92
CA VAL A 138 -19.49 0.27 -4.06
C VAL A 138 -19.56 -0.29 -2.63
N THR A 139 -18.43 -0.71 -2.10
CA THR A 139 -18.28 -1.25 -0.75
C THR A 139 -17.04 -0.67 -0.07
N SER A 140 -16.86 -0.95 1.23
CA SER A 140 -15.73 -0.47 2.04
C SER A 140 -14.86 -1.59 2.61
N GLY A 141 -14.94 -2.82 2.05
CA GLY A 141 -14.08 -3.94 2.49
C GLY A 141 -12.65 -3.80 1.97
N GLU A 142 -11.70 -4.47 2.60
CA GLU A 142 -10.29 -4.50 2.21
C GLU A 142 -10.11 -4.91 0.73
N TYR A 143 -10.90 -5.86 0.27
CA TYR A 143 -10.84 -6.38 -1.10
C TYR A 143 -11.94 -5.80 -1.99
N ARG A 144 -12.39 -4.59 -1.69
CA ARG A 144 -13.42 -3.88 -2.45
C ARG A 144 -13.05 -3.66 -3.92
N GLY A 145 -14.04 -3.45 -4.75
CA GLY A 145 -13.85 -2.95 -6.12
C GLY A 145 -13.43 -1.48 -6.12
N GLY A 146 -12.93 -1.01 -7.26
CA GLY A 146 -12.50 0.38 -7.45
C GLY A 146 -11.02 0.60 -7.28
N GLY A 147 -10.60 1.84 -7.19
CA GLY A 147 -9.20 2.23 -7.21
C GLY A 147 -8.43 1.88 -5.94
N MET A 148 -7.20 1.41 -6.14
CA MET A 148 -6.25 1.07 -5.09
C MET A 148 -4.98 1.92 -5.25
N GLY A 149 -3.89 1.39 -5.83
CA GLY A 149 -2.69 2.16 -6.11
C GLY A 149 -2.93 3.28 -7.12
N ILE A 150 -2.22 4.40 -6.97
CA ILE A 150 -2.37 5.58 -7.81
C ILE A 150 -1.02 6.29 -7.97
N ALA A 151 -0.70 6.72 -9.17
CA ALA A 151 0.49 7.51 -9.45
C ALA A 151 0.20 8.64 -10.44
N LEU A 152 1.02 9.69 -10.39
CA LEU A 152 0.95 10.83 -11.30
C LEU A 152 2.09 10.73 -12.32
N SER A 153 1.83 11.08 -13.59
CA SER A 153 2.90 11.23 -14.58
C SER A 153 3.88 12.32 -14.16
N PRO A 154 5.17 12.22 -14.54
CA PRO A 154 6.18 13.23 -14.16
C PRO A 154 5.85 14.66 -14.60
N ASP A 155 5.07 14.83 -15.67
CA ASP A 155 4.61 16.11 -16.17
C ASP A 155 3.26 16.57 -15.57
N GLY A 156 2.68 15.76 -14.67
CA GLY A 156 1.41 16.06 -14.02
C GLY A 156 0.17 15.97 -14.94
N SER A 157 0.34 15.58 -16.20
CA SER A 157 -0.76 15.58 -17.17
C SER A 157 -1.71 14.39 -17.06
N ARG A 158 -1.29 13.30 -16.42
CA ARG A 158 -2.03 12.04 -16.29
C ARG A 158 -1.94 11.47 -14.89
N VAL A 159 -3.05 10.95 -14.41
CA VAL A 159 -3.11 10.08 -13.24
C VAL A 159 -3.34 8.65 -13.70
N TYR A 160 -2.59 7.73 -13.15
CA TYR A 160 -2.72 6.29 -13.37
C TYR A 160 -3.27 5.65 -12.11
N VAL A 161 -4.33 4.87 -12.23
CA VAL A 161 -4.97 4.22 -11.08
C VAL A 161 -5.20 2.75 -11.37
N GLY A 162 -4.75 1.90 -10.48
CA GLY A 162 -5.06 0.47 -10.47
C GLY A 162 -6.49 0.25 -9.98
N VAL A 163 -7.35 -0.32 -10.83
CA VAL A 163 -8.75 -0.55 -10.51
C VAL A 163 -8.99 -2.04 -10.30
N ASN A 164 -9.31 -2.38 -9.06
CA ASN A 164 -9.64 -3.76 -8.68
C ASN A 164 -11.05 -4.13 -9.13
N VAL A 165 -11.16 -5.31 -9.76
CA VAL A 165 -12.42 -5.98 -10.07
C VAL A 165 -12.49 -7.24 -9.21
N PRO A 166 -13.37 -7.30 -8.20
CA PRO A 166 -13.45 -8.46 -7.32
C PRO A 166 -13.66 -9.77 -8.09
N GLY A 167 -12.73 -10.72 -7.90
CA GLY A 167 -12.77 -12.01 -8.58
C GLY A 167 -12.36 -12.01 -10.05
N GLY A 168 -12.05 -10.85 -10.65
CA GLY A 168 -11.66 -10.67 -12.05
C GLY A 168 -10.24 -10.16 -12.26
N GLU A 169 -9.86 -9.96 -13.53
CA GLU A 169 -8.69 -9.20 -13.91
C GLU A 169 -8.95 -7.72 -13.63
N GLY A 170 -7.94 -7.02 -13.13
CA GLY A 170 -7.99 -5.58 -12.89
C GLY A 170 -7.70 -4.77 -14.15
N THR A 171 -7.82 -3.46 -14.01
CA THR A 171 -7.43 -2.51 -15.07
C THR A 171 -6.54 -1.41 -14.51
N LEU A 172 -5.74 -0.83 -15.38
CA LEU A 172 -5.09 0.46 -15.17
C LEU A 172 -5.93 1.51 -15.91
N GLU A 173 -6.55 2.43 -15.17
CA GLU A 173 -7.24 3.55 -15.79
C GLU A 173 -6.36 4.79 -15.83
N VAL A 174 -6.42 5.50 -16.96
CA VAL A 174 -5.65 6.72 -17.19
C VAL A 174 -6.59 7.91 -17.19
N VAL A 175 -6.39 8.81 -16.25
CA VAL A 175 -7.14 10.05 -16.11
C VAL A 175 -6.33 11.20 -16.69
N ASP A 176 -6.90 11.94 -17.63
CA ASP A 176 -6.38 13.24 -18.09
C ASP A 176 -6.70 14.30 -17.03
N THR A 177 -5.66 14.88 -16.43
CA THR A 177 -5.82 15.83 -15.30
C THR A 177 -6.49 17.13 -15.72
N GLY A 178 -6.20 17.62 -16.92
CA GLY A 178 -6.78 18.86 -17.44
C GLY A 178 -8.25 18.69 -17.87
N ARG A 179 -8.60 17.54 -18.49
CA ARG A 179 -9.95 17.24 -18.92
C ARG A 179 -10.79 16.60 -17.82
N ARG A 180 -10.17 16.15 -16.74
CA ARG A 180 -10.80 15.48 -15.58
C ARG A 180 -11.69 14.32 -16.00
N ARG A 181 -11.17 13.43 -16.84
CA ARG A 181 -11.88 12.24 -17.32
C ARG A 181 -10.91 11.09 -17.59
N VAL A 182 -11.41 9.87 -17.50
CA VAL A 182 -10.70 8.68 -17.94
C VAL A 182 -10.57 8.72 -19.48
N THR A 183 -9.35 8.54 -19.97
CA THR A 183 -9.05 8.49 -21.42
C THR A 183 -8.79 7.07 -21.90
N GLU A 184 -8.07 6.28 -21.09
CA GLU A 184 -7.70 4.90 -21.44
C GLU A 184 -8.08 3.94 -20.30
N VAL A 185 -8.32 2.69 -20.69
CA VAL A 185 -8.55 1.56 -19.78
C VAL A 185 -7.71 0.40 -20.30
N VAL A 186 -6.68 0.02 -19.57
CA VAL A 186 -5.70 -0.99 -19.97
C VAL A 186 -5.84 -2.21 -19.07
N PRO A 187 -6.06 -3.42 -19.63
CA PRO A 187 -6.08 -4.63 -18.81
C PRO A 187 -4.73 -4.90 -18.14
N VAL A 188 -4.77 -5.22 -16.84
CA VAL A 188 -3.61 -5.62 -16.03
C VAL A 188 -3.91 -6.90 -15.27
N GLY A 189 -3.05 -7.30 -14.34
CA GLY A 189 -3.29 -8.48 -13.53
C GLY A 189 -4.39 -8.29 -12.49
N ARG A 190 -4.55 -9.31 -11.64
CA ARG A 190 -5.62 -9.35 -10.63
C ARG A 190 -5.22 -8.55 -9.41
N ARG A 191 -6.13 -7.68 -8.97
CA ARG A 191 -5.94 -6.77 -7.84
C ARG A 191 -4.67 -5.94 -7.97
N PRO A 192 -4.67 -4.91 -8.85
CA PRO A 192 -3.58 -3.96 -8.99
C PRO A 192 -3.47 -3.10 -7.72
N PHE A 193 -2.73 -3.62 -6.75
CA PHE A 193 -2.66 -3.12 -5.38
C PHE A 193 -1.88 -1.80 -5.32
N ASP A 194 -0.82 -1.70 -6.12
CA ASP A 194 0.03 -0.53 -6.21
C ASP A 194 0.29 -0.12 -7.66
N VAL A 195 0.58 1.16 -7.86
CA VAL A 195 0.90 1.75 -9.18
C VAL A 195 2.05 2.73 -9.05
N ASP A 196 3.10 2.48 -9.85
CA ASP A 196 4.25 3.36 -9.99
C ASP A 196 4.45 3.83 -11.43
N VAL A 197 5.24 4.89 -11.59
CA VAL A 197 5.63 5.42 -12.91
C VAL A 197 7.13 5.42 -13.05
N SER A 198 7.65 5.00 -14.21
CA SER A 198 9.06 5.16 -14.51
C SER A 198 9.47 6.64 -14.50
N ARG A 199 10.72 6.89 -14.11
CA ARG A 199 11.24 8.26 -13.99
C ARG A 199 11.12 9.09 -15.28
N ASP A 200 11.19 8.44 -16.43
CA ASP A 200 11.04 9.08 -17.74
C ASP A 200 9.58 9.16 -18.21
N GLY A 201 8.63 8.68 -17.42
CA GLY A 201 7.20 8.67 -17.71
C GLY A 201 6.78 7.72 -18.83
N ARG A 202 7.68 6.86 -19.34
CA ARG A 202 7.40 5.98 -20.48
C ARG A 202 6.69 4.69 -20.11
N HIS A 203 6.75 4.29 -18.84
CA HIS A 203 6.13 3.07 -18.35
C HIS A 203 5.38 3.34 -17.06
N VAL A 204 4.28 2.63 -16.91
CA VAL A 204 3.55 2.50 -15.64
C VAL A 204 3.65 1.06 -15.19
N TYR A 205 3.85 0.86 -13.91
CA TYR A 205 3.97 -0.43 -13.26
C TYR A 205 2.74 -0.65 -12.38
N ALA A 206 1.97 -1.69 -12.63
CA ALA A 206 0.88 -2.09 -11.76
C ALA A 206 1.26 -3.40 -11.06
N THR A 207 1.38 -3.35 -9.75
CA THR A 207 1.71 -4.50 -8.90
C THR A 207 0.44 -5.27 -8.58
N ASN A 208 0.33 -6.48 -9.12
CA ASN A 208 -0.88 -7.26 -9.09
C ASN A 208 -0.79 -8.35 -8.01
N HIS A 209 -1.42 -8.09 -6.88
CA HIS A 209 -1.35 -8.92 -5.69
C HIS A 209 -1.84 -10.37 -5.92
N ASP A 210 -2.99 -10.57 -6.58
CA ASP A 210 -3.61 -11.89 -6.71
C ASP A 210 -3.16 -12.67 -7.94
N SER A 211 -2.40 -12.07 -8.83
CA SER A 211 -1.78 -12.76 -9.98
C SER A 211 -0.27 -12.85 -9.89
N PHE A 212 0.34 -12.39 -8.79
CA PHE A 212 1.77 -12.54 -8.47
C PHE A 212 2.70 -11.96 -9.54
N ASP A 213 2.31 -10.86 -10.14
CA ASP A 213 3.06 -10.24 -11.22
C ASP A 213 3.05 -8.71 -11.16
N VAL A 214 3.92 -8.11 -11.97
CA VAL A 214 3.87 -6.68 -12.27
C VAL A 214 3.51 -6.53 -13.75
N SER A 215 2.47 -5.77 -14.03
CA SER A 215 2.15 -5.32 -15.38
C SER A 215 2.97 -4.09 -15.73
N VAL A 216 3.79 -4.18 -16.76
CA VAL A 216 4.55 -3.06 -17.34
C VAL A 216 3.77 -2.52 -18.52
N VAL A 217 3.24 -1.31 -18.40
CA VAL A 217 2.38 -0.67 -19.39
C VAL A 217 3.15 0.48 -20.07
N GLY A 218 3.27 0.46 -21.39
CA GLY A 218 3.85 1.55 -22.17
C GLY A 218 2.90 2.74 -22.26
N THR A 219 3.35 3.96 -21.94
CA THR A 219 2.48 5.16 -21.93
C THR A 219 2.24 5.77 -23.31
N GLY A 220 2.98 5.31 -24.32
CA GLY A 220 2.86 5.78 -25.69
C GLY A 220 1.88 4.99 -26.56
N ASP A 221 1.73 3.70 -26.30
CA ASP A 221 0.95 2.76 -27.12
C ASP A 221 0.03 1.84 -26.31
N TRP A 222 0.07 1.93 -25.00
CA TRP A 222 -0.71 1.15 -24.03
C TRP A 222 -0.47 -0.37 -24.15
N THR A 223 0.66 -0.77 -24.72
CA THR A 223 1.05 -2.18 -24.71
C THR A 223 1.38 -2.63 -23.30
N THR A 224 0.96 -3.85 -22.96
CA THR A 224 1.17 -4.41 -21.62
C THR A 224 2.02 -5.66 -21.71
N ARG A 225 3.00 -5.76 -20.82
CA ARG A 225 3.80 -6.96 -20.57
C ARG A 225 3.75 -7.30 -19.09
N ARG A 226 3.51 -8.56 -18.77
CA ARG A 226 3.50 -9.05 -17.38
C ARG A 226 4.83 -9.69 -17.02
N ILE A 227 5.33 -9.41 -15.83
CA ILE A 227 6.51 -10.03 -15.24
C ILE A 227 6.04 -10.79 -14.00
N GLU A 228 6.13 -12.11 -14.03
CA GLU A 228 5.91 -12.93 -12.85
C GLU A 228 7.02 -12.63 -11.84
N VAL A 229 6.66 -12.20 -10.64
CA VAL A 229 7.63 -11.67 -9.68
C VAL A 229 8.16 -12.75 -8.77
N ALA A 230 7.42 -13.85 -8.62
CA ALA A 230 7.87 -14.90 -7.74
C ALA A 230 7.55 -16.27 -8.30
N PRO A 231 8.53 -17.13 -8.49
CA PRO A 231 8.28 -18.55 -8.49
C PRO A 231 7.59 -19.00 -7.19
N TYR A 232 7.69 -18.21 -6.14
CA TYR A 232 7.07 -18.45 -4.83
C TYR A 232 5.54 -18.39 -4.85
N GLY A 233 4.95 -17.50 -5.61
CA GLY A 233 3.51 -17.42 -5.75
C GLY A 233 2.92 -18.66 -6.42
N THR A 234 3.61 -19.20 -7.42
CA THR A 234 3.20 -20.40 -8.15
C THR A 234 3.47 -21.68 -7.37
N GLU A 235 4.53 -21.73 -6.54
CA GLU A 235 4.80 -22.87 -5.67
C GLU A 235 3.75 -23.07 -4.59
N GLY A 236 3.19 -21.98 -4.03
CA GLY A 236 2.12 -22.01 -3.06
C GLY A 236 0.71 -21.96 -3.64
N GLY A 237 0.58 -21.75 -4.95
CA GLY A 237 -0.72 -21.55 -5.61
C GLY A 237 -1.45 -20.32 -5.09
N LEU A 238 -2.77 -20.23 -5.32
CA LEU A 238 -3.60 -19.09 -4.88
C LEU A 238 -3.68 -18.92 -3.35
N GLY A 239 -3.32 -19.93 -2.59
CA GLY A 239 -3.23 -19.89 -1.13
C GLY A 239 -1.89 -19.42 -0.60
N SER A 240 -0.93 -19.08 -1.47
CA SER A 240 0.39 -18.58 -1.04
C SER A 240 0.27 -17.24 -0.33
N TRP A 241 1.03 -17.10 0.73
CA TRP A 241 1.21 -15.84 1.45
C TRP A 241 2.20 -14.89 0.74
N LEU A 242 2.96 -15.40 -0.22
CA LEU A 242 4.04 -14.69 -0.93
C LEU A 242 3.49 -13.79 -2.03
N LYS A 243 2.63 -12.86 -1.68
CA LYS A 243 1.98 -11.94 -2.61
C LYS A 243 2.63 -10.56 -2.57
N PRO A 244 2.90 -9.94 -3.73
CA PRO A 244 3.40 -8.57 -3.75
C PRO A 244 2.29 -7.60 -3.32
N HIS A 245 2.61 -6.64 -2.45
CA HIS A 245 1.69 -5.59 -2.04
C HIS A 245 2.08 -4.27 -2.70
N TYR A 246 3.17 -3.68 -2.28
CA TYR A 246 3.66 -2.39 -2.73
C TYR A 246 5.01 -2.52 -3.43
N THR A 247 5.32 -1.52 -4.24
CA THR A 247 6.56 -1.43 -5.01
C THR A 247 7.20 -0.08 -4.77
N ALA A 248 8.53 -0.02 -4.79
CA ALA A 248 9.28 1.21 -4.91
C ALA A 248 10.16 1.17 -6.15
N VAL A 249 10.20 2.26 -6.91
CA VAL A 249 11.12 2.40 -8.05
C VAL A 249 12.47 2.91 -7.55
N ARG A 250 13.52 2.10 -7.72
CA ARG A 250 14.87 2.50 -7.28
C ARG A 250 15.39 3.69 -8.07
N PRO A 251 15.80 4.79 -7.40
CA PRO A 251 16.18 6.02 -8.10
C PRO A 251 17.40 5.89 -9.03
N SER A 252 18.32 4.98 -8.73
CA SER A 252 19.59 4.87 -9.46
C SER A 252 19.47 4.22 -10.83
N ASP A 253 18.59 3.21 -11.00
CA ASP A 253 18.53 2.38 -12.20
C ASP A 253 17.10 2.04 -12.64
N GLY A 254 16.07 2.44 -11.88
CA GLY A 254 14.68 2.17 -12.20
C GLY A 254 14.24 0.72 -11.93
N ALA A 255 15.02 -0.07 -11.21
CA ALA A 255 14.61 -1.39 -10.77
C ALA A 255 13.43 -1.28 -9.81
N LEU A 256 12.49 -2.23 -9.91
CA LEU A 256 11.36 -2.30 -8.99
C LEU A 256 11.76 -3.14 -7.78
N LEU A 257 11.46 -2.62 -6.60
CA LEU A 257 11.78 -3.21 -5.31
C LEU A 257 10.47 -3.62 -4.64
N LEU A 258 10.22 -4.92 -4.55
CA LEU A 258 9.00 -5.48 -3.97
C LEU A 258 9.35 -6.33 -2.76
N PRO A 259 9.09 -5.87 -1.54
CA PRO A 259 9.21 -6.71 -0.36
C PRO A 259 8.13 -7.79 -0.34
N PHE A 260 8.51 -8.98 0.15
CA PHE A 260 7.62 -10.12 0.34
C PHE A 260 7.69 -10.59 1.78
N GLU A 261 6.71 -11.37 2.17
CA GLU A 261 6.76 -12.04 3.46
C GLU A 261 8.00 -12.94 3.57
N GLY A 262 8.50 -13.08 4.78
CA GLY A 262 9.58 -13.98 5.09
C GLY A 262 10.92 -13.53 4.53
N GLU A 263 11.43 -12.39 4.97
CA GLU A 263 12.83 -11.99 4.78
C GLU A 263 13.25 -11.82 3.31
N ARG A 264 12.35 -11.41 2.41
CA ARG A 264 12.64 -11.40 0.98
C ARG A 264 12.31 -10.06 0.32
N LEU A 265 13.17 -9.69 -0.62
CA LEU A 265 13.00 -8.55 -1.52
C LEU A 265 13.16 -9.03 -2.96
N ALA A 266 12.12 -8.90 -3.77
CA ALA A 266 12.26 -9.06 -5.21
C ALA A 266 12.80 -7.78 -5.82
N VAL A 267 13.89 -7.92 -6.58
CA VAL A 267 14.47 -6.85 -7.39
C VAL A 267 14.20 -7.17 -8.85
N VAL A 268 13.34 -6.40 -9.48
CA VAL A 268 12.86 -6.63 -10.83
C VAL A 268 13.45 -5.59 -11.78
N ASP A 269 14.10 -6.05 -12.85
CA ASP A 269 14.46 -5.19 -13.97
C ASP A 269 13.25 -5.10 -14.93
N PRO A 270 12.53 -3.96 -14.94
CA PRO A 270 11.33 -3.84 -15.75
C PRO A 270 11.63 -3.80 -17.26
N GLY A 271 12.86 -3.54 -17.69
CA GLY A 271 13.27 -3.57 -19.10
C GLY A 271 13.39 -4.99 -19.63
N THR A 272 14.10 -5.85 -18.90
CA THR A 272 14.38 -7.23 -19.31
C THR A 272 13.40 -8.26 -18.77
N GLY A 273 12.67 -7.94 -17.71
CA GLY A 273 11.81 -8.88 -16.98
C GLY A 273 12.58 -9.80 -16.04
N ARG A 274 13.87 -9.54 -15.81
CA ARG A 274 14.67 -10.34 -14.89
C ARG A 274 14.30 -10.07 -13.45
N VAL A 275 14.03 -11.12 -12.70
CA VAL A 275 13.76 -11.07 -11.26
C VAL A 275 14.94 -11.67 -10.50
N ARG A 276 15.36 -11.02 -9.44
CA ARG A 276 16.36 -11.50 -8.48
C ARG A 276 15.80 -11.35 -7.08
N ILE A 277 15.92 -12.38 -6.28
CA ILE A 277 15.51 -12.35 -4.87
C ILE A 277 16.72 -12.05 -4.00
N GLU A 278 16.57 -11.12 -3.10
CA GLU A 278 17.53 -10.80 -2.03
C GLU A 278 16.91 -11.14 -0.68
N GLU A 279 17.77 -11.46 0.29
CA GLU A 279 17.35 -11.65 1.67
C GLU A 279 17.21 -10.31 2.39
N MET A 280 16.30 -10.25 3.35
CA MET A 280 16.12 -9.15 4.30
C MET A 280 16.19 -9.68 5.73
N THR A 281 16.48 -8.80 6.69
CA THR A 281 16.66 -9.20 8.09
C THR A 281 15.34 -9.43 8.82
N ALA A 282 14.33 -8.58 8.58
CA ALA A 282 13.06 -8.66 9.29
C ALA A 282 12.15 -9.73 8.68
N ASN A 283 11.91 -10.81 9.42
CA ASN A 283 10.94 -11.86 9.06
C ASN A 283 9.56 -11.46 9.55
N THR A 284 8.81 -10.78 8.72
CA THR A 284 7.49 -10.22 9.04
C THR A 284 6.61 -10.20 7.79
N HIS A 285 5.31 -10.03 7.95
CA HIS A 285 4.41 -9.75 6.85
C HIS A 285 4.72 -8.35 6.29
N GLN A 286 5.40 -8.29 5.15
CA GLN A 286 5.91 -7.04 4.59
C GLN A 286 4.88 -6.41 3.64
N HIS A 287 4.61 -5.12 3.83
CA HIS A 287 3.64 -4.34 3.08
C HIS A 287 4.26 -3.12 2.40
N GLY A 288 4.09 -1.94 3.01
CA GLY A 288 4.48 -0.68 2.43
C GLY A 288 5.96 -0.55 2.20
N VAL A 289 6.34 0.10 1.12
CA VAL A 289 7.73 0.34 0.76
C VAL A 289 7.89 1.70 0.10
N THR A 290 8.99 2.38 0.40
CA THR A 290 9.40 3.58 -0.33
C THR A 290 10.92 3.66 -0.40
N ALA A 291 11.43 4.37 -1.41
CA ALA A 291 12.86 4.61 -1.58
C ALA A 291 13.21 6.08 -1.38
N GLY A 292 14.17 6.37 -0.54
CA GLY A 292 14.76 7.69 -0.40
C GLY A 292 15.53 8.12 -1.67
N ALA A 293 15.75 9.40 -1.84
CA ALA A 293 16.50 9.94 -2.98
C ALA A 293 17.96 9.42 -3.06
N ASP A 294 18.52 9.00 -1.93
CA ASP A 294 19.84 8.37 -1.80
C ASP A 294 19.83 6.87 -2.14
N GLY A 295 18.65 6.28 -2.40
CA GLY A 295 18.45 4.87 -2.66
C GLY A 295 18.25 4.02 -1.41
N THR A 296 18.19 4.61 -0.22
CA THR A 296 17.80 3.90 1.01
C THR A 296 16.38 3.41 0.90
N LEU A 297 16.15 2.12 1.16
CA LEU A 297 14.84 1.49 1.14
C LEU A 297 14.25 1.48 2.55
N TYR A 298 12.96 1.78 2.63
CA TYR A 298 12.17 1.73 3.86
C TYR A 298 11.02 0.75 3.64
N VAL A 299 10.97 -0.30 4.47
CA VAL A 299 9.98 -1.39 4.34
C VAL A 299 9.19 -1.53 5.63
N VAL A 300 7.87 -1.55 5.49
CA VAL A 300 6.93 -1.73 6.60
C VAL A 300 6.65 -3.21 6.79
N GLY A 301 6.90 -3.71 8.00
CA GLY A 301 6.45 -5.02 8.46
C GLY A 301 5.20 -4.84 9.34
N THR A 302 4.09 -5.50 8.99
CA THR A 302 2.82 -5.34 9.69
C THR A 302 2.73 -6.17 10.96
N GLY A 303 3.45 -7.28 11.03
CA GLY A 303 3.46 -8.21 12.14
C GLY A 303 3.72 -9.66 11.70
N PRO A 304 3.66 -10.62 12.63
CA PRO A 304 3.95 -12.01 12.31
C PRO A 304 2.81 -12.67 11.54
N ILE A 305 3.14 -13.48 10.55
CA ILE A 305 2.22 -14.45 9.94
C ILE A 305 2.13 -15.68 10.84
N ASP A 306 3.29 -16.19 11.26
CA ASP A 306 3.42 -17.22 12.30
C ASP A 306 4.02 -16.60 13.57
N PRO A 307 3.23 -16.37 14.64
CA PRO A 307 3.72 -15.76 15.88
C PRO A 307 4.82 -16.52 16.60
N SER A 308 5.10 -17.77 16.22
CA SER A 308 6.15 -18.60 16.83
C SER A 308 7.52 -18.44 16.16
N GLU A 309 7.54 -17.95 14.91
CA GLU A 309 8.74 -17.88 14.09
C GLU A 309 9.03 -16.47 13.57
N ASP A 310 7.99 -15.63 13.44
CA ASP A 310 8.08 -14.34 12.78
C ASP A 310 8.27 -13.18 13.76
N ASP A 311 8.89 -12.11 13.26
CA ASP A 311 9.10 -10.87 14.00
C ASP A 311 7.81 -10.04 14.13
N GLY A 312 7.81 -9.14 15.10
CA GLY A 312 6.73 -8.17 15.30
C GLY A 312 6.72 -7.05 14.25
N PRO A 313 5.74 -6.12 14.35
CA PRO A 313 5.68 -4.96 13.48
C PRO A 313 6.96 -4.14 13.51
N SER A 314 7.40 -3.66 12.34
CA SER A 314 8.67 -2.96 12.22
C SER A 314 8.73 -2.01 11.01
N LEU A 315 9.71 -1.10 11.04
CA LEU A 315 10.20 -0.38 9.87
C LEU A 315 11.65 -0.82 9.63
N THR A 316 11.90 -1.47 8.52
CA THR A 316 13.26 -1.82 8.08
C THR A 316 13.83 -0.70 7.24
N VAL A 317 15.00 -0.20 7.61
CA VAL A 317 15.78 0.80 6.86
C VAL A 317 16.98 0.11 6.26
N ARG A 318 17.05 0.03 4.93
CA ARG A 318 18.10 -0.65 4.16
C ARG A 318 18.82 0.35 3.25
N PRO A 319 20.03 0.84 3.62
CA PRO A 319 20.87 1.62 2.74
C PRO A 319 21.33 0.82 1.50
N PRO A 320 21.75 1.50 0.40
CA PRO A 320 22.22 0.83 -0.82
C PRO A 320 23.41 -0.11 -0.63
N ASP A 321 24.21 0.09 0.41
CA ASP A 321 25.37 -0.76 0.77
C ASP A 321 24.98 -2.04 1.52
N GLY A 322 23.68 -2.22 1.84
CA GLY A 322 23.11 -3.45 2.35
C GLY A 322 23.07 -3.63 3.86
N GLY A 323 23.54 -2.67 4.64
CA GLY A 323 23.39 -2.71 6.10
C GLY A 323 21.95 -2.43 6.51
N GLU A 324 21.23 -3.37 7.13
CA GLU A 324 19.85 -3.17 7.56
C GLU A 324 19.75 -2.77 9.03
N ARG A 325 18.80 -1.88 9.31
CA ARG A 325 18.36 -1.56 10.65
C ARG A 325 16.87 -1.78 10.76
N VAL A 326 16.45 -2.68 11.65
CA VAL A 326 15.05 -2.95 11.96
C VAL A 326 14.65 -2.11 13.17
N ILE A 327 13.63 -1.28 13.01
CA ILE A 327 13.08 -0.40 14.04
C ILE A 327 11.73 -0.98 14.46
N PRO A 328 11.59 -1.50 15.70
CA PRO A 328 10.32 -2.05 16.18
C PRO A 328 9.22 -0.99 16.23
N LEU A 329 8.01 -1.36 15.83
CA LEU A 329 6.80 -0.55 15.92
C LEU A 329 5.80 -1.20 16.89
N ASP A 330 4.91 -0.39 17.48
CA ASP A 330 4.00 -0.85 18.55
C ASP A 330 2.70 -1.48 18.04
N GLY A 331 2.57 -1.79 16.76
CA GLY A 331 1.36 -2.37 16.19
C GLY A 331 1.46 -2.47 14.68
N PRO A 332 0.44 -3.02 14.00
CA PRO A 332 0.44 -3.16 12.56
C PRO A 332 0.46 -1.80 11.88
N HIS A 333 1.14 -1.73 10.72
CA HIS A 333 1.27 -0.54 9.91
C HIS A 333 1.12 -0.94 8.44
N GLU A 334 0.70 0.00 7.58
CA GLU A 334 0.39 -0.30 6.18
C GLU A 334 1.39 0.32 5.22
N THR A 335 1.51 1.65 5.19
CA THR A 335 2.34 2.36 4.22
C THR A 335 3.35 3.27 4.90
N VAL A 336 4.31 3.76 4.11
CA VAL A 336 5.34 4.69 4.58
C VAL A 336 5.59 5.80 3.57
N ALA A 337 5.68 7.03 4.06
CA ALA A 337 6.13 8.19 3.30
C ALA A 337 7.30 8.87 4.02
N LEU A 338 8.16 9.56 3.26
CA LEU A 338 9.31 10.27 3.80
C LEU A 338 9.09 11.79 3.78
N SER A 339 9.65 12.48 4.76
CA SER A 339 9.84 13.94 4.65
C SER A 339 10.73 14.27 3.46
N ALA A 340 10.63 15.51 2.96
CA ALA A 340 11.38 15.96 1.78
C ALA A 340 12.91 15.78 1.90
N ASP A 341 13.44 15.87 3.11
CA ASP A 341 14.85 15.67 3.43
C ASP A 341 15.22 14.22 3.77
N GLY A 342 14.22 13.30 3.81
CA GLY A 342 14.42 11.91 4.19
C GLY A 342 14.68 11.68 5.68
N GLY A 343 14.67 12.73 6.51
CA GLY A 343 14.98 12.66 7.93
C GLY A 343 13.88 12.06 8.80
N THR A 344 12.65 11.98 8.28
CA THR A 344 11.50 11.45 8.99
C THR A 344 10.72 10.49 8.10
N ALA A 345 10.35 9.33 8.62
CA ALA A 345 9.40 8.42 8.00
C ALA A 345 8.05 8.51 8.74
N TYR A 346 6.98 8.64 7.97
CA TYR A 346 5.60 8.64 8.43
C TYR A 346 4.97 7.31 8.04
N VAL A 347 4.66 6.47 9.03
CA VAL A 347 4.19 5.10 8.83
C VAL A 347 2.75 5.00 9.29
N SER A 348 1.83 4.69 8.39
CA SER A 348 0.39 4.68 8.69
C SER A 348 -0.02 3.48 9.51
N GLY A 349 -0.99 3.67 10.43
CA GLY A 349 -1.57 2.60 11.25
C GLY A 349 -2.44 1.62 10.47
N GLY A 350 -2.87 2.03 9.29
CA GLY A 350 -3.39 1.19 8.22
C GLY A 350 -4.63 0.38 8.50
N PHE A 351 -4.97 -0.41 7.51
CA PHE A 351 -6.01 -1.42 7.56
C PHE A 351 -5.43 -2.73 7.01
N THR A 352 -4.84 -3.52 7.88
CA THR A 352 -4.25 -4.81 7.53
C THR A 352 -5.07 -5.95 8.11
N ARG A 353 -4.86 -7.17 7.61
CA ARG A 353 -5.40 -8.38 8.24
C ARG A 353 -4.92 -8.58 9.68
N ASP A 354 -3.77 -7.99 10.04
CA ASP A 354 -3.15 -8.11 11.36
C ASP A 354 -3.70 -7.08 12.36
N GLY A 355 -4.61 -6.24 11.90
CA GLY A 355 -5.25 -5.19 12.68
C GLY A 355 -5.00 -3.79 12.13
N TYR A 356 -5.40 -2.79 12.90
CA TYR A 356 -5.19 -1.37 12.58
C TYR A 356 -5.19 -0.52 13.85
N TRP A 357 -4.69 0.70 13.72
CA TRP A 357 -4.87 1.73 14.73
C TRP A 357 -4.96 3.10 14.07
N ASN A 358 -5.63 4.06 14.73
CA ASN A 358 -5.94 5.36 14.15
C ASN A 358 -4.82 6.36 14.42
N GLY A 359 -3.74 6.27 13.66
CA GLY A 359 -2.58 7.12 13.82
C GLY A 359 -1.46 6.87 12.83
N LEU A 360 -0.40 7.66 12.98
CA LEU A 360 0.88 7.51 12.30
C LEU A 360 1.98 7.28 13.32
N SER A 361 2.89 6.36 13.05
CA SER A 361 4.20 6.34 13.67
C SER A 361 5.12 7.30 12.92
N VAL A 362 5.67 8.27 13.65
CA VAL A 362 6.63 9.25 13.15
C VAL A 362 8.01 8.81 13.59
N VAL A 363 8.82 8.36 12.65
CA VAL A 363 10.13 7.75 12.90
C VAL A 363 11.24 8.69 12.45
N ASP A 364 12.11 9.07 13.36
CA ASP A 364 13.38 9.74 13.04
C ASP A 364 14.30 8.70 12.38
N THR A 365 14.60 8.89 11.10
CA THR A 365 15.32 7.90 10.30
C THR A 365 16.78 7.74 10.71
N ALA A 366 17.40 8.75 11.32
CA ALA A 366 18.78 8.69 11.79
C ALA A 366 18.90 7.93 13.12
N THR A 367 18.01 8.21 14.08
CA THR A 367 18.10 7.64 15.44
C THR A 367 17.24 6.41 15.64
N GLY A 368 16.20 6.22 14.84
CA GLY A 368 15.16 5.18 15.02
C GLY A 368 14.17 5.53 16.13
N ARG A 369 14.14 6.76 16.63
CA ARG A 369 13.17 7.19 17.64
C ARG A 369 11.78 7.25 17.03
N VAL A 370 10.82 6.59 17.65
CA VAL A 370 9.43 6.54 17.24
C VAL A 370 8.57 7.42 18.15
N THR A 371 7.70 8.23 17.56
CA THR A 371 6.64 8.95 18.25
C THR A 371 5.32 8.70 17.54
N ARG A 372 4.18 8.91 18.22
CA ARG A 372 2.84 8.67 17.66
C ARG A 372 2.11 9.97 17.42
N LEU A 373 1.42 10.03 16.28
CA LEU A 373 0.57 11.13 15.87
C LEU A 373 -0.83 10.58 15.59
N PRO A 374 -1.86 10.92 16.39
CA PRO A 374 -3.24 10.53 16.11
C PRO A 374 -3.72 11.17 14.79
N VAL A 375 -4.37 10.40 13.95
CA VAL A 375 -5.02 10.84 12.70
C VAL A 375 -6.39 10.16 12.55
N GLY A 376 -7.05 10.31 11.41
CA GLY A 376 -8.38 9.80 11.14
C GLY A 376 -8.58 8.29 11.29
N ASP A 377 -9.71 7.78 10.83
CA ASP A 377 -10.07 6.36 10.99
C ASP A 377 -9.44 5.50 9.89
N ARG A 378 -8.64 4.51 10.27
CA ARG A 378 -7.92 3.57 9.39
C ARG A 378 -7.08 4.31 8.34
N PRO A 379 -6.05 5.05 8.76
CA PRO A 379 -5.19 5.77 7.83
C PRO A 379 -4.40 4.80 6.95
N LEU A 380 -4.47 4.97 5.63
CA LEU A 380 -3.74 4.12 4.67
C LEU A 380 -2.56 4.85 4.04
N ALA A 381 -2.79 5.59 2.98
CA ALA A 381 -1.70 6.25 2.29
C ALA A 381 -1.39 7.62 2.92
N VAL A 382 -0.12 7.99 2.87
CA VAL A 382 0.40 9.26 3.35
C VAL A 382 1.15 9.96 2.24
N ALA A 383 0.82 11.23 1.98
CA ALA A 383 1.59 12.09 1.08
C ALA A 383 2.06 13.35 1.81
N VAL A 384 3.25 13.85 1.49
CA VAL A 384 3.86 15.02 2.12
C VAL A 384 3.79 16.21 1.17
N LEU A 385 3.08 17.26 1.55
CA LEU A 385 2.92 18.46 0.72
C LEU A 385 4.25 19.19 0.56
N GLY A 386 4.66 19.49 -0.68
CA GLY A 386 5.96 20.09 -0.99
C GLY A 386 7.12 19.08 -0.97
N GLY A 387 6.88 17.82 -0.65
CA GLY A 387 7.80 16.71 -0.89
C GLY A 387 8.01 16.52 -2.40
N LYS A 388 9.21 16.17 -2.82
CA LYS A 388 9.44 15.74 -4.21
C LYS A 388 8.59 14.49 -4.43
N GLY A 389 7.73 14.50 -5.47
CA GLY A 389 6.72 13.49 -5.71
C GLY A 389 7.26 12.07 -5.47
N GLN A 390 6.80 11.48 -4.40
CA GLN A 390 6.95 10.06 -4.15
C GLN A 390 5.73 9.43 -4.82
N GLY A 391 5.96 8.48 -5.71
CA GLY A 391 4.89 7.65 -6.22
C GLY A 391 4.12 7.11 -5.00
N GLY A 392 2.79 7.23 -5.04
CA GLY A 392 1.97 6.80 -3.93
C GLY A 392 2.18 5.32 -3.67
N GLY A 393 2.63 4.98 -2.46
CA GLY A 393 2.52 3.64 -1.92
C GLY A 393 1.16 3.49 -1.25
#